data_89d2178c46002856aa3860526375dd19
#
_entry.id   89d2178c46002856aa3860526375dd19
#
_cell.length_a   1.000
_cell.length_b   1.000
_cell.length_c   1.000
_cell.angle_alpha   90.00
_cell.angle_beta   90.00
_cell.angle_gamma   90.00
#
_symmetry.space_group_name_H-M   'P 1'
#
loop_
_entity.id
_entity.type
_entity.pdbx_description
1 polymer ?
#
loop_
_entity_poly.entity_id
_entity_poly.type
_entity_poly.pdbx_seq_one_letter_code
_entity_poly.pdbx_strand_id
1 'polypeptide(L)'
;MAATRPTMKDVAAEAGVSTMTVSRVVNGDSAVAPRTAARVEAAVRKLGYQRDDVARQLRRTHELSQIIGLLVDDVTDPFMAAVASAAEDVARQRGSIMLIGSSRADLRREREVIAAFTARRVDGLILTPAAGSHRFLRPAQAQGTKIVCVDRAAPGLDVDAVVVDNFGAVRAAVAQLAAHGHRRIGYLGDTPRIWTFGERRRGYLAALEAAGIAADPALVRDGVRSGPEAAAAVTGMLALPDPPTALLAGNELLAFGALTAAPAELAFVAFDDFALAARLTPPVTVIAQDPVALATSAAHLLFARIHGDVSPPRTVVMPTRLIRRGSGEIPGPFAA
;
A
#
# COMPACT_ATOMS: atom_id res chain seq x y z
N MET A 1 -0.99 -21.24 38.16
CA MET A 1 -0.04 -20.14 38.52
C MET A 1 0.59 -19.62 37.24
N ALA A 2 0.41 -18.36 36.91
CA ALA A 2 1.05 -17.78 35.74
C ALA A 2 2.57 -17.78 35.97
N ALA A 3 3.32 -18.36 35.04
CA ALA A 3 4.79 -18.33 35.07
C ALA A 3 5.25 -16.88 34.98
N THR A 4 5.88 -16.38 36.01
CA THR A 4 6.47 -15.03 36.05
C THR A 4 7.60 -14.99 35.02
N ARG A 5 7.57 -14.02 34.08
CA ARG A 5 8.66 -13.84 33.11
C ARG A 5 9.98 -13.61 33.83
N PRO A 6 11.06 -14.35 33.48
CA PRO A 6 12.37 -14.11 34.07
C PRO A 6 12.82 -12.67 33.89
N THR A 7 13.48 -12.12 34.91
CA THR A 7 13.97 -10.74 34.91
C THR A 7 15.51 -10.70 34.79
N MET A 8 16.08 -9.52 34.51
CA MET A 8 17.55 -9.34 34.56
C MET A 8 18.16 -9.72 35.93
N LYS A 9 17.39 -9.60 37.01
CA LYS A 9 17.84 -10.02 38.37
C LYS A 9 17.98 -11.52 38.45
N ASP A 10 17.07 -12.26 37.85
CA ASP A 10 17.12 -13.74 37.85
C ASP A 10 18.28 -14.24 37.01
N VAL A 11 18.56 -13.60 35.85
CA VAL A 11 19.74 -13.92 35.04
C VAL A 11 21.03 -13.58 35.78
N ALA A 12 21.08 -12.49 36.52
CA ALA A 12 22.24 -12.07 37.29
C ALA A 12 22.53 -13.08 38.42
N ALA A 13 21.48 -13.55 39.13
CA ALA A 13 21.57 -14.58 40.17
C ALA A 13 22.07 -15.90 39.59
N GLU A 14 21.49 -16.39 38.49
CA GLU A 14 21.89 -17.63 37.81
C GLU A 14 23.33 -17.57 37.28
N ALA A 15 23.72 -16.46 36.68
CA ALA A 15 25.08 -16.27 36.14
C ALA A 15 26.13 -15.90 37.20
N GLY A 16 25.72 -15.58 38.44
CA GLY A 16 26.63 -15.16 39.52
C GLY A 16 27.37 -13.84 39.19
N VAL A 17 26.64 -12.86 38.64
CA VAL A 17 27.20 -11.53 38.25
C VAL A 17 26.23 -10.41 38.65
N SER A 18 26.68 -9.16 38.54
CA SER A 18 25.76 -8.03 38.76
C SER A 18 24.77 -7.85 37.64
N THR A 19 23.61 -7.25 37.93
CA THR A 19 22.62 -6.88 36.90
C THR A 19 23.20 -5.92 35.85
N MET A 20 24.18 -5.10 36.21
CA MET A 20 24.89 -4.25 35.28
C MET A 20 25.74 -5.06 34.30
N THR A 21 26.40 -6.13 34.76
CA THR A 21 27.16 -7.05 33.91
C THR A 21 26.24 -7.78 32.94
N VAL A 22 25.08 -8.26 33.41
CA VAL A 22 24.04 -8.86 32.54
C VAL A 22 23.61 -7.83 31.48
N SER A 23 23.31 -6.61 31.88
CA SER A 23 22.93 -5.52 30.95
C SER A 23 23.98 -5.27 29.88
N ARG A 24 25.27 -5.24 30.25
CA ARG A 24 26.37 -5.06 29.29
C ARG A 24 26.45 -6.22 28.29
N VAL A 25 26.41 -7.46 28.75
CA VAL A 25 26.46 -8.64 27.86
C VAL A 25 25.27 -8.68 26.90
N VAL A 26 24.06 -8.48 27.42
CA VAL A 26 22.83 -8.48 26.63
C VAL A 26 22.80 -7.30 25.63
N ASN A 27 23.55 -6.23 25.89
CA ASN A 27 23.72 -5.10 24.97
C ASN A 27 24.92 -5.24 24.00
N GLY A 28 25.63 -6.37 24.03
CA GLY A 28 26.76 -6.61 23.13
C GLY A 28 28.02 -5.79 23.47
N ASP A 29 28.19 -5.35 24.74
CA ASP A 29 29.35 -4.59 25.19
C ASP A 29 30.59 -5.48 25.16
N SER A 30 31.53 -5.19 24.27
CA SER A 30 32.81 -5.89 24.08
C SER A 30 33.78 -5.74 25.27
N ALA A 31 33.48 -4.85 26.21
CA ALA A 31 34.33 -4.66 27.41
C ALA A 31 34.13 -5.76 28.49
N VAL A 32 33.18 -6.68 28.30
CA VAL A 32 32.97 -7.79 29.23
C VAL A 32 33.86 -8.98 28.85
N ALA A 33 34.62 -9.50 29.84
CA ALA A 33 35.50 -10.65 29.61
C ALA A 33 34.72 -11.83 28.97
N PRO A 34 35.29 -12.53 27.94
CA PRO A 34 34.59 -13.60 27.18
C PRO A 34 34.00 -14.71 28.05
N ARG A 35 34.72 -15.11 29.12
CA ARG A 35 34.26 -16.13 30.06
C ARG A 35 33.02 -15.69 30.86
N THR A 36 32.93 -14.39 31.17
CA THR A 36 31.76 -13.83 31.87
C THR A 36 30.60 -13.68 30.92
N ALA A 37 30.81 -13.26 29.67
CA ALA A 37 29.80 -13.19 28.65
C ALA A 37 29.16 -14.56 28.39
N ALA A 38 29.97 -15.60 28.22
CA ALA A 38 29.50 -16.98 28.02
C ALA A 38 28.61 -17.50 29.19
N ARG A 39 28.95 -17.15 30.44
CA ARG A 39 28.13 -17.51 31.63
C ARG A 39 26.77 -16.80 31.58
N VAL A 40 26.74 -15.53 31.26
CA VAL A 40 25.48 -14.76 31.16
C VAL A 40 24.61 -15.29 30.03
N GLU A 41 25.19 -15.56 28.87
CA GLU A 41 24.45 -16.13 27.73
C GLU A 41 23.88 -17.51 28.04
N ALA A 42 24.61 -18.35 28.76
CA ALA A 42 24.12 -19.66 29.23
C ALA A 42 22.91 -19.48 30.18
N ALA A 43 22.99 -18.54 31.13
CA ALA A 43 21.89 -18.22 32.03
C ALA A 43 20.67 -17.67 31.31
N VAL A 44 20.87 -16.78 30.29
CA VAL A 44 19.80 -16.25 29.43
C VAL A 44 19.07 -17.40 28.72
N ARG A 45 19.83 -18.33 28.10
CA ARG A 45 19.22 -19.51 27.42
C ARG A 45 18.50 -20.43 28.39
N LYS A 46 19.10 -20.73 29.55
CA LYS A 46 18.53 -21.63 30.58
C LYS A 46 17.21 -21.13 31.14
N LEU A 47 17.13 -19.82 31.42
CA LEU A 47 15.94 -19.17 31.99
C LEU A 47 14.90 -18.76 30.91
N GLY A 48 15.23 -18.85 29.65
CA GLY A 48 14.39 -18.31 28.57
C GLY A 48 14.18 -16.79 28.70
N TYR A 49 15.16 -16.09 29.26
CA TYR A 49 15.07 -14.64 29.41
C TYR A 49 15.03 -13.97 28.05
N GLN A 50 13.96 -13.25 27.81
CA GLN A 50 13.83 -12.35 26.66
C GLN A 50 13.96 -10.92 27.15
N ARG A 51 14.79 -10.18 26.45
CA ARG A 51 15.02 -8.76 26.73
C ARG A 51 13.71 -7.99 26.62
N ASP A 52 13.38 -7.24 27.63
CA ASP A 52 12.23 -6.33 27.59
C ASP A 52 12.68 -4.97 27.02
N ASP A 53 12.56 -4.85 25.68
CA ASP A 53 12.89 -3.62 24.97
C ASP A 53 11.92 -2.47 25.33
N VAL A 54 10.70 -2.78 25.78
CA VAL A 54 9.70 -1.79 26.24
C VAL A 54 10.18 -1.09 27.52
N ALA A 55 10.77 -1.85 28.47
CA ALA A 55 11.33 -1.29 29.70
C ALA A 55 12.56 -0.40 29.44
N ARG A 56 13.30 -0.64 28.35
CA ARG A 56 14.43 0.19 27.92
C ARG A 56 13.93 1.49 27.29
N GLN A 57 12.92 1.42 26.43
CA GLN A 57 12.31 2.61 25.77
C GLN A 57 11.72 3.58 26.79
N LEU A 58 11.16 3.08 27.91
CA LEU A 58 10.64 3.93 28.98
C LEU A 58 11.71 4.74 29.73
N ARG A 59 12.99 4.33 29.66
CA ARG A 59 14.12 5.01 30.33
C ARG A 59 14.87 5.98 29.44
N ARG A 60 14.62 5.96 28.10
CA ARG A 60 15.33 6.77 27.12
C ARG A 60 14.35 7.60 26.32
N THR A 61 14.10 8.82 26.76
CA THR A 61 13.13 9.77 26.19
C THR A 61 13.46 10.27 24.79
N HIS A 62 14.61 9.86 24.20
CA HIS A 62 15.11 10.37 22.89
C HIS A 62 15.63 9.29 21.94
N GLU A 63 15.48 7.99 22.22
CA GLU A 63 15.88 6.95 21.27
C GLU A 63 14.68 6.49 20.41
N LEU A 64 14.98 6.20 19.14
CA LEU A 64 14.02 5.61 18.20
C LEU A 64 13.53 4.25 18.71
N SER A 65 12.28 3.94 18.48
CA SER A 65 11.65 2.67 18.86
C SER A 65 12.11 1.51 17.97
N GLN A 66 12.63 1.83 16.80
CA GLN A 66 12.89 0.90 15.70
C GLN A 66 11.62 0.15 15.24
N ILE A 67 10.47 0.81 15.37
CA ILE A 67 9.18 0.28 14.93
C ILE A 67 8.59 1.25 13.91
N ILE A 68 8.23 0.72 12.75
CA ILE A 68 7.55 1.44 11.67
C ILE A 68 6.12 0.90 11.54
N GLY A 69 5.15 1.79 11.43
CA GLY A 69 3.77 1.42 11.09
C GLY A 69 3.55 1.47 9.58
N LEU A 70 2.96 0.43 9.02
CA LEU A 70 2.43 0.42 7.66
C LEU A 70 0.92 0.19 7.71
N LEU A 71 0.15 1.13 7.21
CA LEU A 71 -1.29 0.99 7.06
C LEU A 71 -1.64 0.93 5.58
N VAL A 72 -2.09 -0.23 5.14
CA VAL A 72 -2.57 -0.47 3.77
C VAL A 72 -4.10 -0.46 3.72
N ASP A 73 -4.66 -0.47 2.52
CA ASP A 73 -6.10 -0.62 2.32
C ASP A 73 -6.57 -2.01 2.75
N ASP A 74 -6.17 -3.04 2.03
CA ASP A 74 -6.45 -4.45 2.37
C ASP A 74 -5.19 -5.31 2.17
N VAL A 75 -4.79 -6.05 3.20
CA VAL A 75 -3.62 -6.95 3.14
C VAL A 75 -3.85 -8.17 2.24
N THR A 76 -5.09 -8.44 1.84
CA THR A 76 -5.42 -9.53 0.89
C THR A 76 -5.32 -9.09 -0.56
N ASP A 77 -5.19 -7.79 -0.83
CA ASP A 77 -4.94 -7.24 -2.16
C ASP A 77 -3.48 -7.54 -2.57
N PRO A 78 -3.22 -8.25 -3.69
CA PRO A 78 -1.87 -8.59 -4.13
C PRO A 78 -0.96 -7.38 -4.31
N PHE A 79 -1.49 -6.26 -4.81
CA PHE A 79 -0.76 -5.01 -4.93
C PHE A 79 -0.32 -4.49 -3.54
N MET A 80 -1.23 -4.44 -2.57
CA MET A 80 -0.93 -4.00 -1.22
C MET A 80 -0.01 -4.99 -0.47
N ALA A 81 -0.11 -6.29 -0.75
CA ALA A 81 0.81 -7.30 -0.23
C ALA A 81 2.24 -7.09 -0.75
N ALA A 82 2.41 -6.77 -2.04
CA ALA A 82 3.71 -6.44 -2.62
C ALA A 82 4.29 -5.14 -2.03
N VAL A 83 3.45 -4.10 -1.84
CA VAL A 83 3.83 -2.87 -1.13
C VAL A 83 4.31 -3.18 0.28
N ALA A 84 3.59 -4.02 1.03
CA ALA A 84 3.93 -4.37 2.39
C ALA A 84 5.25 -5.15 2.48
N SER A 85 5.46 -6.11 1.60
CA SER A 85 6.70 -6.90 1.53
C SER A 85 7.92 -6.02 1.23
N ALA A 86 7.82 -5.15 0.23
CA ALA A 86 8.94 -4.28 -0.16
C ALA A 86 9.27 -3.22 0.92
N ALA A 87 8.26 -2.66 1.56
CA ALA A 87 8.46 -1.71 2.66
C ALA A 87 9.09 -2.40 3.88
N GLU A 88 8.66 -3.65 4.20
CA GLU A 88 9.23 -4.47 5.28
C GLU A 88 10.71 -4.78 5.02
N ASP A 89 11.08 -5.15 3.79
CA ASP A 89 12.47 -5.40 3.42
C ASP A 89 13.37 -4.18 3.70
N VAL A 90 12.91 -2.97 3.36
CA VAL A 90 13.66 -1.74 3.68
C VAL A 90 13.74 -1.50 5.18
N ALA A 91 12.65 -1.69 5.92
CA ALA A 91 12.63 -1.53 7.38
C ALA A 91 13.62 -2.52 8.05
N ARG A 92 13.60 -3.78 7.66
CA ARG A 92 14.49 -4.83 8.16
C ARG A 92 15.97 -4.51 7.88
N GLN A 93 16.32 -4.02 6.67
CA GLN A 93 17.67 -3.58 6.33
C GLN A 93 18.14 -2.41 7.21
N ARG A 94 17.21 -1.60 7.73
CA ARG A 94 17.48 -0.48 8.66
C ARG A 94 17.40 -0.88 10.13
N GLY A 95 17.24 -2.18 10.44
CA GLY A 95 17.15 -2.69 11.81
C GLY A 95 15.82 -2.36 12.49
N SER A 96 14.76 -2.05 11.72
CA SER A 96 13.43 -1.74 12.22
C SER A 96 12.47 -2.90 12.01
N ILE A 97 11.49 -3.03 12.91
CA ILE A 97 10.34 -3.96 12.77
C ILE A 97 9.17 -3.19 12.18
N MET A 98 8.42 -3.83 11.28
CA MET A 98 7.22 -3.24 10.71
C MET A 98 5.95 -3.83 11.33
N LEU A 99 5.06 -2.96 11.82
CA LEU A 99 3.70 -3.29 12.21
C LEU A 99 2.78 -3.01 11.03
N ILE A 100 2.04 -4.00 10.56
CA ILE A 100 1.13 -3.87 9.43
C ILE A 100 -0.32 -3.87 9.92
N GLY A 101 -1.12 -2.94 9.41
CA GLY A 101 -2.56 -2.86 9.63
C GLY A 101 -3.32 -2.65 8.33
N SER A 102 -4.63 -2.87 8.35
CA SER A 102 -5.51 -2.73 7.19
C SER A 102 -6.72 -1.86 7.53
N SER A 103 -6.96 -0.81 6.71
CA SER A 103 -8.09 0.10 6.90
C SER A 103 -9.37 -0.39 6.22
N ARG A 104 -9.28 -1.21 5.17
CA ARG A 104 -10.38 -1.58 4.26
C ARG A 104 -11.13 -0.36 3.71
N ALA A 105 -10.39 0.69 3.38
CA ALA A 105 -10.89 1.98 2.93
C ALA A 105 -11.87 2.66 3.93
N ASP A 106 -11.91 2.24 5.20
CA ASP A 106 -12.73 2.82 6.27
C ASP A 106 -11.89 3.78 7.10
N LEU A 107 -12.23 5.07 7.05
CA LEU A 107 -11.52 6.13 7.79
C LEU A 107 -11.61 5.96 9.32
N ARG A 108 -12.69 5.36 9.85
CA ARG A 108 -12.81 5.07 11.29
C ARG A 108 -11.79 4.00 11.69
N ARG A 109 -11.75 2.91 10.95
CA ARG A 109 -10.79 1.82 11.17
C ARG A 109 -9.35 2.28 10.98
N GLU A 110 -9.10 3.15 10.00
CA GLU A 110 -7.81 3.80 9.80
C GLU A 110 -7.36 4.52 11.08
N ARG A 111 -8.23 5.35 11.68
CA ARG A 111 -7.95 6.06 12.92
C ARG A 111 -7.66 5.11 14.09
N GLU A 112 -8.42 4.04 14.23
CA GLU A 112 -8.23 3.04 15.28
C GLU A 112 -6.85 2.36 15.16
N VAL A 113 -6.47 1.95 13.96
CA VAL A 113 -5.16 1.30 13.71
C VAL A 113 -4.01 2.28 13.94
N ILE A 114 -4.13 3.53 13.45
CA ILE A 114 -3.09 4.54 13.66
C ILE A 114 -2.95 4.87 15.14
N ALA A 115 -4.05 4.98 15.89
CA ALA A 115 -4.00 5.18 17.35
C ALA A 115 -3.26 4.01 18.04
N ALA A 116 -3.49 2.77 17.60
CA ALA A 116 -2.78 1.60 18.12
C ALA A 116 -1.28 1.62 17.79
N PHE A 117 -0.88 2.12 16.62
CA PHE A 117 0.51 2.32 16.24
C PHE A 117 1.17 3.42 17.07
N THR A 118 0.49 4.57 17.21
CA THR A 118 0.98 5.71 18.01
C THR A 118 1.17 5.32 19.48
N ALA A 119 0.24 4.55 20.05
CA ALA A 119 0.35 4.02 21.42
C ALA A 119 1.60 3.12 21.60
N ARG A 120 2.09 2.50 20.53
CA ARG A 120 3.32 1.69 20.49
C ARG A 120 4.55 2.52 20.15
N ARG A 121 4.40 3.86 20.05
CA ARG A 121 5.48 4.79 19.75
C ARG A 121 6.26 4.46 18.47
N VAL A 122 5.54 4.14 17.39
CA VAL A 122 6.20 3.97 16.09
C VAL A 122 6.97 5.24 15.71
N ASP A 123 8.16 5.10 15.16
CA ASP A 123 9.01 6.21 14.73
C ASP A 123 8.45 6.91 13.49
N GLY A 124 7.71 6.16 12.68
CA GLY A 124 7.07 6.67 11.50
C GLY A 124 5.96 5.76 10.96
N LEU A 125 5.17 6.34 10.07
CA LEU A 125 4.02 5.70 9.43
C LEU A 125 4.15 5.80 7.91
N ILE A 126 4.00 4.66 7.22
CA ILE A 126 3.67 4.61 5.80
C ILE A 126 2.16 4.38 5.72
N LEU A 127 1.45 5.21 4.99
CA LEU A 127 -0.01 5.23 4.98
C LEU A 127 -0.55 5.18 3.55
N THR A 128 -1.44 4.22 3.27
CA THR A 128 -2.36 4.28 2.12
C THR A 128 -3.67 4.90 2.59
N PRO A 129 -3.92 6.21 2.33
CA PRO A 129 -5.04 6.92 2.92
C PRO A 129 -6.41 6.42 2.45
N ALA A 130 -7.34 6.21 3.38
CA ALA A 130 -8.75 6.03 3.06
C ALA A 130 -9.39 7.35 2.54
N ALA A 131 -10.62 7.28 2.06
CA ALA A 131 -11.34 8.48 1.64
C ALA A 131 -11.68 9.39 2.83
N GLY A 132 -11.31 10.67 2.76
CA GLY A 132 -11.67 11.66 3.75
C GLY A 132 -10.52 12.56 4.21
N SER A 133 -10.72 13.27 5.32
CA SER A 133 -9.75 14.22 5.84
C SER A 133 -8.81 13.55 6.86
N HIS A 134 -7.51 13.72 6.66
CA HIS A 134 -6.45 13.17 7.51
C HIS A 134 -5.89 14.19 8.52
N ARG A 135 -6.59 15.31 8.75
CA ARG A 135 -6.18 16.33 9.74
C ARG A 135 -6.01 15.77 11.15
N PHE A 136 -6.64 14.64 11.47
CA PHE A 136 -6.49 13.95 12.75
C PHE A 136 -5.06 13.41 13.00
N LEU A 137 -4.22 13.35 11.97
CA LEU A 137 -2.81 12.96 12.09
C LEU A 137 -1.89 14.11 12.55
N ARG A 138 -2.33 15.35 12.48
CA ARG A 138 -1.54 16.53 12.89
C ARG A 138 -0.99 16.44 14.33
N PRO A 139 -1.75 15.97 15.33
CA PRO A 139 -1.20 15.78 16.68
C PRO A 139 -0.03 14.79 16.72
N ALA A 140 -0.12 13.68 16.01
CA ALA A 140 0.97 12.69 15.93
C ALA A 140 2.21 13.26 15.25
N GLN A 141 2.04 14.04 14.16
CA GLN A 141 3.14 14.77 13.53
C GLN A 141 3.80 15.77 14.48
N ALA A 142 2.99 16.55 15.23
CA ALA A 142 3.50 17.51 16.20
C ALA A 142 4.27 16.84 17.35
N GLN A 143 3.96 15.58 17.67
CA GLN A 143 4.67 14.75 18.64
C GLN A 143 5.92 14.06 18.06
N GLY A 144 6.22 14.30 16.76
CA GLY A 144 7.45 13.81 16.12
C GLY A 144 7.27 12.59 15.23
N THR A 145 6.10 11.94 15.17
CA THR A 145 5.84 10.82 14.26
C THR A 145 5.96 11.27 12.81
N LYS A 146 6.85 10.64 12.05
CA LYS A 146 7.03 10.92 10.62
C LYS A 146 5.98 10.17 9.81
N ILE A 147 5.45 10.79 8.75
CA ILE A 147 4.38 10.22 7.94
C ILE A 147 4.73 10.38 6.47
N VAL A 148 4.59 9.29 5.70
CA VAL A 148 4.70 9.26 4.25
C VAL A 148 3.48 8.54 3.69
N CYS A 149 2.81 9.13 2.70
CA CYS A 149 1.72 8.48 1.98
C CYS A 149 2.27 7.63 0.82
N VAL A 150 1.65 6.49 0.58
CA VAL A 150 1.96 5.59 -0.54
C VAL A 150 0.68 5.25 -1.31
N ASP A 151 0.78 5.12 -2.63
CA ASP A 151 -0.33 4.85 -3.56
C ASP A 151 -1.32 6.02 -3.70
N ARG A 152 -1.68 6.67 -2.58
CA ARG A 152 -2.67 7.74 -2.52
C ARG A 152 -2.10 8.96 -1.80
N ALA A 153 -2.42 10.16 -2.29
CA ALA A 153 -2.18 11.38 -1.52
C ALA A 153 -3.25 11.54 -0.43
N ALA A 154 -2.89 12.19 0.69
CA ALA A 154 -3.80 12.54 1.77
C ALA A 154 -4.19 14.03 1.70
N PRO A 155 -5.30 14.41 1.09
CA PRO A 155 -5.70 15.81 0.98
C PRO A 155 -5.80 16.49 2.36
N GLY A 156 -5.17 17.65 2.48
CA GLY A 156 -5.17 18.45 3.72
C GLY A 156 -4.14 18.01 4.77
N LEU A 157 -3.25 17.08 4.42
CA LEU A 157 -2.08 16.71 5.20
C LEU A 157 -0.81 17.07 4.40
N ASP A 158 0.09 17.81 5.04
CA ASP A 158 1.36 18.23 4.43
C ASP A 158 2.45 17.20 4.79
N VAL A 159 2.57 16.19 3.93
CA VAL A 159 3.50 15.05 4.07
C VAL A 159 4.01 14.60 2.70
N ASP A 160 5.13 13.89 2.70
CA ASP A 160 5.60 13.22 1.49
C ASP A 160 4.56 12.20 0.98
N ALA A 161 4.45 12.10 -0.33
CA ALA A 161 3.64 11.08 -0.97
C ALA A 161 4.39 10.44 -2.14
N VAL A 162 4.25 9.12 -2.30
CA VAL A 162 4.72 8.38 -3.48
C VAL A 162 3.49 7.79 -4.16
N VAL A 163 3.22 8.24 -5.37
CA VAL A 163 2.01 7.90 -6.14
C VAL A 163 2.39 7.56 -7.57
N VAL A 164 1.42 7.06 -8.35
CA VAL A 164 1.58 6.94 -9.81
C VAL A 164 0.73 7.98 -10.53
N ASP A 165 1.01 8.25 -11.81
CA ASP A 165 0.17 9.09 -12.67
C ASP A 165 -1.12 8.35 -13.06
N ASN A 166 -2.07 8.25 -12.12
CA ASN A 166 -3.36 7.60 -12.34
C ASN A 166 -4.17 8.25 -13.45
N PHE A 167 -4.16 9.58 -13.51
CA PHE A 167 -4.89 10.37 -14.52
C PHE A 167 -4.32 10.15 -15.93
N GLY A 168 -3.02 10.37 -16.10
CA GLY A 168 -2.37 10.25 -17.41
C GLY A 168 -2.38 8.83 -17.94
N ALA A 169 -2.18 7.84 -17.06
CA ALA A 169 -2.19 6.42 -17.42
C ALA A 169 -3.56 5.97 -17.98
N VAL A 170 -4.64 6.30 -17.28
CA VAL A 170 -6.00 5.96 -17.74
C VAL A 170 -6.37 6.76 -18.98
N ARG A 171 -6.02 8.05 -19.04
CA ARG A 171 -6.25 8.87 -20.24
C ARG A 171 -5.59 8.26 -21.47
N ALA A 172 -4.34 7.79 -21.37
CA ALA A 172 -3.62 7.16 -22.47
C ALA A 172 -4.27 5.83 -22.90
N ALA A 173 -4.68 4.99 -21.96
CA ALA A 173 -5.33 3.69 -22.25
C ALA A 173 -6.68 3.88 -22.95
N VAL A 174 -7.52 4.80 -22.47
CA VAL A 174 -8.82 5.10 -23.08
C VAL A 174 -8.66 5.76 -24.46
N ALA A 175 -7.68 6.65 -24.63
CA ALA A 175 -7.34 7.21 -25.92
C ALA A 175 -6.91 6.12 -26.92
N GLN A 176 -6.19 5.10 -26.48
CA GLN A 176 -5.85 3.93 -27.32
C GLN A 176 -7.13 3.18 -27.76
N LEU A 177 -8.04 2.86 -26.84
CA LEU A 177 -9.32 2.23 -27.19
C LEU A 177 -10.11 3.06 -28.20
N ALA A 178 -10.18 4.37 -28.02
CA ALA A 178 -10.82 5.27 -28.97
C ALA A 178 -10.13 5.27 -30.34
N ALA A 179 -8.78 5.20 -30.38
CA ALA A 179 -8.01 5.09 -31.62
C ALA A 179 -8.22 3.76 -32.35
N HIS A 180 -8.55 2.67 -31.62
CA HIS A 180 -8.97 1.38 -32.20
C HIS A 180 -10.42 1.36 -32.66
N GLY A 181 -11.11 2.51 -32.70
CA GLY A 181 -12.47 2.63 -33.24
C GLY A 181 -13.58 2.37 -32.21
N HIS A 182 -13.28 2.31 -30.93
CA HIS A 182 -14.32 2.23 -29.90
C HIS A 182 -14.91 3.62 -29.61
N ARG A 183 -16.25 3.69 -29.53
CA ARG A 183 -16.98 4.91 -29.16
C ARG A 183 -17.85 4.69 -27.92
N ARG A 184 -18.12 3.45 -27.58
CA ARG A 184 -18.80 3.06 -26.36
C ARG A 184 -17.84 2.30 -25.47
N ILE A 185 -17.24 3.02 -24.54
CA ILE A 185 -16.19 2.52 -23.65
C ILE A 185 -16.74 2.53 -22.24
N GLY A 186 -16.84 1.36 -21.60
CA GLY A 186 -17.26 1.22 -20.21
C GLY A 186 -16.12 1.51 -19.22
N TYR A 187 -16.48 1.93 -18.01
CA TYR A 187 -15.57 2.15 -16.90
C TYR A 187 -16.12 1.50 -15.62
N LEU A 188 -15.28 0.73 -14.94
CA LEU A 188 -15.54 0.21 -13.60
C LEU A 188 -14.55 0.82 -12.61
N GLY A 189 -15.06 1.40 -11.51
CA GLY A 189 -14.24 1.96 -10.45
C GLY A 189 -14.90 1.85 -9.09
N ASP A 190 -14.10 1.97 -8.02
CA ASP A 190 -14.64 2.21 -6.68
C ASP A 190 -15.06 3.68 -6.56
N THR A 191 -15.47 4.11 -5.38
CA THR A 191 -15.93 5.48 -5.18
C THR A 191 -14.86 6.52 -5.57
N PRO A 192 -15.23 7.55 -6.37
CA PRO A 192 -14.31 8.64 -6.72
C PRO A 192 -13.80 9.47 -5.52
N ARG A 193 -14.34 9.22 -4.33
CA ARG A 193 -13.83 9.80 -3.07
C ARG A 193 -12.49 9.20 -2.66
N ILE A 194 -12.15 7.99 -3.12
CA ILE A 194 -10.81 7.42 -3.02
C ILE A 194 -9.94 8.12 -4.07
N TRP A 195 -8.84 8.70 -3.66
CA TRP A 195 -8.01 9.57 -4.51
C TRP A 195 -7.63 8.93 -5.84
N THR A 196 -7.14 7.67 -5.84
CA THR A 196 -6.74 6.95 -7.05
C THR A 196 -7.90 6.78 -8.04
N PHE A 197 -9.08 6.37 -7.54
CA PHE A 197 -10.26 6.20 -8.39
C PHE A 197 -10.82 7.53 -8.89
N GLY A 198 -10.71 8.60 -8.10
CA GLY A 198 -11.02 9.95 -8.56
C GLY A 198 -10.16 10.37 -9.75
N GLU A 199 -8.83 10.17 -9.67
CA GLU A 199 -7.91 10.49 -10.75
C GLU A 199 -8.10 9.59 -11.98
N ARG A 200 -8.30 8.28 -11.79
CA ARG A 200 -8.59 7.33 -12.88
C ARG A 200 -9.88 7.71 -13.62
N ARG A 201 -10.95 8.03 -12.89
CA ARG A 201 -12.22 8.48 -13.47
C ARG A 201 -12.07 9.79 -14.23
N ARG A 202 -11.31 10.75 -13.71
CA ARG A 202 -11.00 12.01 -14.42
C ARG A 202 -10.24 11.75 -15.71
N GLY A 203 -9.24 10.85 -15.68
CA GLY A 203 -8.48 10.45 -16.87
C GLY A 203 -9.37 9.81 -17.95
N TYR A 204 -10.30 8.93 -17.55
CA TYR A 204 -11.28 8.33 -18.44
C TYR A 204 -12.16 9.40 -19.12
N LEU A 205 -12.78 10.30 -18.35
CA LEU A 205 -13.63 11.34 -18.89
C LEU A 205 -12.87 12.30 -19.82
N ALA A 206 -11.66 12.69 -19.43
CA ALA A 206 -10.82 13.57 -20.25
C ALA A 206 -10.39 12.92 -21.59
N ALA A 207 -10.21 11.60 -21.60
CA ALA A 207 -9.90 10.88 -22.84
C ALA A 207 -11.10 10.81 -23.79
N LEU A 208 -12.31 10.57 -23.25
CA LEU A 208 -13.54 10.58 -24.04
C LEU A 208 -13.79 11.95 -24.67
N GLU A 209 -13.66 13.01 -23.87
CA GLU A 209 -13.80 14.40 -24.34
C GLU A 209 -12.80 14.72 -25.46
N ALA A 210 -11.53 14.38 -25.28
CA ALA A 210 -10.48 14.59 -26.28
C ALA A 210 -10.72 13.80 -27.57
N ALA A 211 -11.40 12.66 -27.51
CA ALA A 211 -11.78 11.84 -28.65
C ALA A 211 -13.14 12.24 -29.29
N GLY A 212 -13.80 13.29 -28.78
CA GLY A 212 -15.13 13.71 -29.22
C GLY A 212 -16.23 12.68 -28.91
N ILE A 213 -16.05 11.86 -27.87
CA ILE A 213 -17.00 10.85 -27.44
C ILE A 213 -17.79 11.39 -26.26
N ALA A 214 -19.12 11.44 -26.38
CA ALA A 214 -19.99 11.83 -25.27
C ALA A 214 -19.91 10.78 -24.15
N ALA A 215 -19.66 11.23 -22.91
CA ALA A 215 -19.70 10.33 -21.76
C ALA A 215 -21.15 9.87 -21.48
N ASP A 216 -21.37 8.57 -21.49
CA ASP A 216 -22.66 7.95 -21.16
C ASP A 216 -22.64 7.46 -19.70
N PRO A 217 -23.48 8.04 -18.80
CA PRO A 217 -23.55 7.59 -17.41
C PRO A 217 -23.91 6.11 -17.25
N ALA A 218 -24.60 5.53 -18.24
CA ALA A 218 -24.95 4.10 -18.24
C ALA A 218 -23.72 3.19 -18.39
N LEU A 219 -22.60 3.71 -18.90
CA LEU A 219 -21.33 3.01 -19.07
C LEU A 219 -20.31 3.27 -17.93
N VAL A 220 -20.69 4.04 -16.92
CA VAL A 220 -19.83 4.32 -15.75
C VAL A 220 -20.43 3.62 -14.54
N ARG A 221 -19.63 2.79 -13.88
CA ARG A 221 -19.98 2.15 -12.61
C ARG A 221 -18.95 2.53 -11.56
N ASP A 222 -19.32 3.49 -10.74
CA ASP A 222 -18.59 3.88 -9.55
C ASP A 222 -19.07 3.09 -8.33
N GLY A 223 -18.22 2.92 -7.31
CA GLY A 223 -18.56 2.26 -6.06
C GLY A 223 -18.57 0.73 -6.11
N VAL A 224 -17.99 0.15 -7.15
CA VAL A 224 -17.83 -1.31 -7.30
C VAL A 224 -16.66 -1.77 -6.44
N ARG A 225 -16.88 -2.68 -5.49
CA ARG A 225 -15.90 -3.04 -4.46
C ARG A 225 -15.58 -4.53 -4.38
N SER A 226 -16.20 -5.34 -5.22
CA SER A 226 -15.99 -6.79 -5.22
C SER A 226 -16.05 -7.37 -6.63
N GLY A 227 -15.45 -8.56 -6.81
CA GLY A 227 -15.54 -9.28 -8.08
C GLY A 227 -16.97 -9.59 -8.52
N PRO A 228 -17.87 -10.10 -7.64
CA PRO A 228 -19.27 -10.30 -7.97
C PRO A 228 -20.00 -9.02 -8.40
N GLU A 229 -19.74 -7.90 -7.74
CA GLU A 229 -20.32 -6.60 -8.16
C GLU A 229 -19.79 -6.16 -9.52
N ALA A 230 -18.50 -6.38 -9.81
CA ALA A 230 -17.92 -6.07 -11.11
C ALA A 230 -18.54 -6.93 -12.23
N ALA A 231 -18.72 -8.23 -11.99
CA ALA A 231 -19.39 -9.14 -12.93
C ALA A 231 -20.84 -8.69 -13.20
N ALA A 232 -21.59 -8.36 -12.16
CA ALA A 232 -22.97 -7.87 -12.29
C ALA A 232 -23.02 -6.54 -13.05
N ALA A 233 -22.07 -5.62 -12.79
CA ALA A 233 -21.96 -4.36 -13.49
C ALA A 233 -21.70 -4.54 -14.99
N VAL A 234 -20.79 -5.45 -15.37
CA VAL A 234 -20.53 -5.80 -16.78
C VAL A 234 -21.77 -6.42 -17.44
N THR A 235 -22.39 -7.40 -16.80
CA THR A 235 -23.64 -8.02 -17.29
C THR A 235 -24.71 -6.96 -17.54
N GLY A 236 -24.88 -6.02 -16.60
CA GLY A 236 -25.84 -4.91 -16.76
C GLY A 236 -25.48 -3.95 -17.89
N MET A 237 -24.20 -3.67 -18.13
CA MET A 237 -23.75 -2.85 -19.26
C MET A 237 -23.97 -3.56 -20.61
N LEU A 238 -23.71 -4.87 -20.67
CA LEU A 238 -23.90 -5.67 -21.89
C LEU A 238 -25.38 -5.86 -22.25
N ALA A 239 -26.29 -5.75 -21.29
CA ALA A 239 -27.73 -5.80 -21.51
C ALA A 239 -28.36 -4.48 -22.00
N LEU A 240 -27.56 -3.40 -22.12
CA LEU A 240 -28.05 -2.13 -22.67
C LEU A 240 -28.44 -2.29 -24.16
N PRO A 241 -29.43 -1.51 -24.68
CA PRO A 241 -29.76 -1.51 -26.10
C PRO A 241 -28.57 -1.21 -27.00
N ASP A 242 -27.66 -0.41 -26.52
CA ASP A 242 -26.39 -0.09 -27.19
C ASP A 242 -25.24 -0.33 -26.19
N PRO A 243 -24.71 -1.57 -26.14
CA PRO A 243 -23.75 -1.99 -25.13
C PRO A 243 -22.34 -1.39 -25.38
N PRO A 244 -21.44 -1.40 -24.38
CA PRO A 244 -20.06 -1.04 -24.60
C PRO A 244 -19.36 -2.04 -25.51
N THR A 245 -18.43 -1.56 -26.34
CA THR A 245 -17.54 -2.37 -27.17
C THR A 245 -16.14 -2.49 -26.59
N ALA A 246 -15.85 -1.69 -25.56
CA ALA A 246 -14.61 -1.73 -24.78
C ALA A 246 -14.90 -1.46 -23.30
N LEU A 247 -14.03 -1.94 -22.42
CA LEU A 247 -14.16 -1.77 -20.97
C LEU A 247 -12.79 -1.49 -20.35
N LEU A 248 -12.74 -0.52 -19.43
CA LEU A 248 -11.61 -0.29 -18.53
C LEU A 248 -12.00 -0.66 -17.09
N ALA A 249 -11.29 -1.62 -16.50
CA ALA A 249 -11.41 -1.97 -15.08
C ALA A 249 -10.39 -1.18 -14.26
N GLY A 250 -10.86 -0.51 -13.21
CA GLY A 250 -10.09 0.45 -12.43
C GLY A 250 -9.08 -0.15 -11.46
N ASN A 251 -9.04 -1.47 -11.23
CA ASN A 251 -8.00 -2.20 -10.53
C ASN A 251 -8.08 -3.71 -10.84
N GLU A 252 -7.12 -4.48 -10.30
CA GLU A 252 -7.03 -5.94 -10.47
C GLU A 252 -8.31 -6.67 -9.99
N LEU A 253 -8.82 -6.33 -8.80
CA LEU A 253 -10.01 -6.98 -8.22
C LEU A 253 -11.24 -6.83 -9.13
N LEU A 254 -11.44 -5.62 -9.66
CA LEU A 254 -12.54 -5.34 -10.60
C LEU A 254 -12.30 -6.02 -11.95
N ALA A 255 -11.05 -6.11 -12.39
CA ALA A 255 -10.71 -6.83 -13.63
C ALA A 255 -11.05 -8.31 -13.53
N PHE A 256 -10.70 -8.98 -12.42
CA PHE A 256 -11.05 -10.38 -12.21
C PHE A 256 -12.58 -10.62 -12.27
N GLY A 257 -13.34 -9.78 -11.56
CA GLY A 257 -14.81 -9.89 -11.60
C GLY A 257 -15.37 -9.62 -12.99
N ALA A 258 -14.92 -8.56 -13.65
CA ALA A 258 -15.36 -8.19 -14.98
C ALA A 258 -15.11 -9.29 -16.02
N LEU A 259 -13.94 -9.93 -15.99
CA LEU A 259 -13.54 -10.99 -16.91
C LEU A 259 -14.39 -12.26 -16.79
N THR A 260 -15.09 -12.47 -15.66
CA THR A 260 -16.05 -13.59 -15.54
C THR A 260 -17.35 -13.39 -16.34
N ALA A 261 -17.65 -12.14 -16.71
CA ALA A 261 -18.87 -11.77 -17.44
C ALA A 261 -18.59 -11.15 -18.83
N ALA A 262 -17.35 -10.69 -19.07
CA ALA A 262 -16.95 -10.08 -20.33
C ALA A 262 -16.77 -11.14 -21.43
N PRO A 263 -17.41 -10.98 -22.60
CA PRO A 263 -17.13 -11.83 -23.76
C PRO A 263 -15.73 -11.55 -24.32
N ALA A 264 -15.15 -12.52 -25.02
CA ALA A 264 -13.80 -12.43 -25.56
C ALA A 264 -13.63 -11.29 -26.61
N GLU A 265 -14.70 -10.91 -27.23
CA GLU A 265 -14.77 -9.86 -28.27
C GLU A 265 -14.82 -8.45 -27.66
N LEU A 266 -15.10 -8.31 -26.37
CA LEU A 266 -15.10 -7.03 -25.68
C LEU A 266 -13.65 -6.58 -25.49
N ALA A 267 -13.25 -5.45 -26.11
CA ALA A 267 -11.94 -4.90 -25.85
C ALA A 267 -11.78 -4.57 -24.36
N PHE A 268 -10.66 -4.96 -23.75
CA PHE A 268 -10.52 -4.91 -22.30
C PHE A 268 -9.14 -4.38 -21.87
N VAL A 269 -9.15 -3.41 -20.98
CA VAL A 269 -7.94 -2.93 -20.30
C VAL A 269 -8.15 -2.95 -18.80
N ALA A 270 -7.17 -3.49 -18.05
CA ALA A 270 -7.17 -3.45 -16.59
C ALA A 270 -6.14 -2.45 -16.07
N PHE A 271 -6.45 -1.79 -14.96
CA PHE A 271 -5.43 -1.16 -14.14
C PHE A 271 -4.85 -2.25 -13.21
N ASP A 272 -3.56 -2.21 -12.98
CA ASP A 272 -2.70 -3.21 -12.36
C ASP A 272 -2.40 -4.42 -13.25
N ASP A 273 -1.17 -4.91 -13.16
CA ASP A 273 -0.75 -6.17 -13.80
C ASP A 273 -0.91 -7.32 -12.81
N PHE A 274 -1.47 -8.42 -13.27
CA PHE A 274 -1.72 -9.59 -12.45
C PHE A 274 -1.19 -10.87 -13.10
N ALA A 275 -0.86 -11.86 -12.29
CA ALA A 275 -0.12 -13.05 -12.71
C ALA A 275 -0.75 -13.82 -13.87
N LEU A 276 -2.08 -13.82 -13.98
CA LEU A 276 -2.81 -14.53 -15.05
C LEU A 276 -3.08 -13.68 -16.29
N ALA A 277 -2.85 -12.36 -16.26
CA ALA A 277 -3.20 -11.45 -17.36
C ALA A 277 -2.62 -11.89 -18.71
N ALA A 278 -1.38 -12.40 -18.72
CA ALA A 278 -0.72 -12.89 -19.93
C ALA A 278 -1.14 -14.33 -20.35
N ARG A 279 -1.94 -15.02 -19.53
CA ARG A 279 -2.35 -16.41 -19.76
C ARG A 279 -3.81 -16.57 -20.17
N LEU A 280 -4.60 -15.51 -20.06
CA LEU A 280 -5.99 -15.50 -20.49
C LEU A 280 -6.10 -15.46 -22.03
N THR A 281 -7.31 -15.67 -22.54
CA THR A 281 -7.59 -15.64 -23.98
C THR A 281 -8.78 -14.73 -24.25
N PRO A 282 -8.56 -13.55 -24.89
CA PRO A 282 -7.25 -12.98 -25.24
C PRO A 282 -6.44 -12.59 -24.02
N PRO A 283 -5.07 -12.49 -24.12
CA PRO A 283 -4.24 -11.99 -23.03
C PRO A 283 -4.60 -10.53 -22.70
N VAL A 284 -4.66 -10.20 -21.41
CA VAL A 284 -5.20 -8.92 -20.94
C VAL A 284 -4.16 -7.81 -21.03
N THR A 285 -4.51 -6.75 -21.77
CA THR A 285 -3.77 -5.47 -21.80
C THR A 285 -3.95 -4.76 -20.47
N VAL A 286 -2.85 -4.31 -19.86
CA VAL A 286 -2.86 -3.74 -18.52
C VAL A 286 -2.08 -2.42 -18.43
N ILE A 287 -2.51 -1.55 -17.52
CA ILE A 287 -1.74 -0.42 -17.03
C ILE A 287 -0.94 -0.91 -15.82
N ALA A 288 0.31 -1.27 -16.03
CA ALA A 288 1.17 -1.80 -14.97
C ALA A 288 1.80 -0.68 -14.15
N GLN A 289 1.79 -0.83 -12.84
CA GLN A 289 2.58 -0.05 -11.90
C GLN A 289 3.61 -0.97 -11.21
N ASP A 290 4.60 -0.38 -10.53
CA ASP A 290 5.63 -1.11 -9.80
C ASP A 290 5.44 -0.91 -8.29
N PRO A 291 4.71 -1.82 -7.60
CA PRO A 291 4.45 -1.71 -6.18
C PRO A 291 5.74 -1.79 -5.34
N VAL A 292 6.75 -2.52 -5.83
CA VAL A 292 8.03 -2.67 -5.13
C VAL A 292 8.80 -1.34 -5.15
N ALA A 293 8.95 -0.73 -6.32
CA ALA A 293 9.62 0.56 -6.45
C ALA A 293 8.87 1.67 -5.68
N LEU A 294 7.53 1.65 -5.73
CA LEU A 294 6.67 2.60 -5.02
C LEU A 294 6.86 2.51 -3.51
N ALA A 295 6.80 1.31 -2.94
CA ALA A 295 6.96 1.06 -1.52
C ALA A 295 8.40 1.34 -1.04
N THR A 296 9.40 0.92 -1.83
CA THR A 296 10.81 1.18 -1.54
C THR A 296 11.10 2.68 -1.48
N SER A 297 10.55 3.46 -2.43
CA SER A 297 10.68 4.91 -2.44
C SER A 297 10.02 5.55 -1.19
N ALA A 298 8.79 5.11 -0.84
CA ALA A 298 8.09 5.61 0.34
C ALA A 298 8.84 5.29 1.64
N ALA A 299 9.37 4.08 1.78
CA ALA A 299 10.16 3.68 2.94
C ALA A 299 11.46 4.49 3.04
N HIS A 300 12.18 4.71 1.94
CA HIS A 300 13.39 5.55 1.95
C HIS A 300 13.09 7.00 2.35
N LEU A 301 11.99 7.58 1.85
CA LEU A 301 11.55 8.91 2.28
C LEU A 301 11.24 8.94 3.77
N LEU A 302 10.52 7.94 4.29
CA LEU A 302 10.23 7.86 5.72
C LEU A 302 11.50 7.80 6.57
N PHE A 303 12.46 6.94 6.21
CA PHE A 303 13.71 6.85 6.94
C PHE A 303 14.55 8.12 6.84
N ALA A 304 14.56 8.82 5.70
CA ALA A 304 15.20 10.13 5.58
C ALA A 304 14.58 11.13 6.58
N ARG A 305 13.25 11.17 6.69
CA ARG A 305 12.55 12.01 7.66
C ARG A 305 12.86 11.64 9.12
N ILE A 306 12.92 10.34 9.43
CA ILE A 306 13.29 9.86 10.77
C ILE A 306 14.72 10.29 11.13
N HIS A 307 15.64 10.29 10.17
CA HIS A 307 17.03 10.69 10.36
C HIS A 307 17.29 12.19 10.18
N GLY A 308 16.23 13.02 10.16
CA GLY A 308 16.37 14.48 10.26
C GLY A 308 16.27 15.24 8.93
N ASP A 309 15.82 14.65 7.82
CA ASP A 309 15.48 15.41 6.62
C ASP A 309 14.30 16.35 6.92
N VAL A 310 14.55 17.66 6.88
CA VAL A 310 13.59 18.73 7.11
C VAL A 310 13.19 19.45 5.83
N SER A 311 13.57 18.93 4.67
CA SER A 311 13.18 19.51 3.38
C SER A 311 11.64 19.58 3.26
N PRO A 312 11.08 20.51 2.46
CA PRO A 312 9.64 20.56 2.24
C PRO A 312 9.08 19.21 1.79
N PRO A 313 7.85 18.86 2.21
CA PRO A 313 7.17 17.67 1.71
C PRO A 313 7.06 17.66 0.18
N ARG A 314 7.21 16.48 -0.41
CA ARG A 314 7.20 16.31 -1.87
C ARG A 314 6.32 15.15 -2.29
N THR A 315 5.73 15.28 -3.48
CA THR A 315 5.06 14.18 -4.15
C THR A 315 5.97 13.59 -5.21
N VAL A 316 6.33 12.32 -5.06
CA VAL A 316 7.07 11.55 -6.06
C VAL A 316 6.06 10.80 -6.91
N VAL A 317 6.06 11.08 -8.22
CA VAL A 317 5.17 10.41 -9.17
C VAL A 317 5.97 9.34 -9.90
N MET A 318 5.64 8.07 -9.66
CA MET A 318 6.27 6.93 -10.31
C MET A 318 5.63 6.67 -11.67
N PRO A 319 6.40 6.22 -12.68
CA PRO A 319 5.86 5.91 -14.00
C PRO A 319 4.96 4.67 -13.96
N THR A 320 3.97 4.63 -14.87
CA THR A 320 3.20 3.44 -15.23
C THR A 320 3.57 2.99 -16.64
N ARG A 321 3.24 1.75 -16.99
CA ARG A 321 3.45 1.22 -18.34
C ARG A 321 2.18 0.58 -18.87
N LEU A 322 1.73 0.96 -20.06
CA LEU A 322 0.68 0.24 -20.76
C LEU A 322 1.32 -0.98 -21.46
N ILE A 323 1.02 -2.16 -20.95
CA ILE A 323 1.50 -3.44 -21.49
C ILE A 323 0.40 -4.01 -22.40
N ARG A 324 0.61 -3.88 -23.70
CA ARG A 324 -0.29 -4.41 -24.74
C ARG A 324 -0.15 -5.90 -24.82
N ARG A 325 -1.29 -6.63 -24.79
CA ARG A 325 -1.30 -8.09 -24.83
C ARG A 325 -2.38 -8.67 -25.76
N GLY A 326 -3.20 -7.82 -26.37
CA GLY A 326 -4.22 -8.23 -27.34
C GLY A 326 -5.64 -7.82 -26.97
N SER A 327 -6.05 -7.89 -25.71
CA SER A 327 -7.43 -7.55 -25.35
C SER A 327 -7.76 -6.07 -25.53
N GLY A 328 -6.82 -5.17 -25.30
CA GLY A 328 -7.00 -3.71 -25.51
C GLY A 328 -6.81 -3.27 -26.96
N GLU A 329 -6.40 -4.19 -27.82
CA GLU A 329 -6.10 -3.98 -29.24
C GLU A 329 -7.19 -4.57 -30.17
N ILE A 330 -8.23 -5.17 -29.62
CA ILE A 330 -9.42 -5.63 -30.38
C ILE A 330 -10.01 -4.43 -31.12
N PRO A 331 -10.24 -4.53 -32.46
CA PRO A 331 -10.83 -3.44 -33.22
C PRO A 331 -12.26 -3.15 -32.80
N GLY A 332 -12.59 -1.87 -32.69
CA GLY A 332 -13.96 -1.41 -32.48
C GLY A 332 -14.76 -1.29 -33.79
N PRO A 333 -16.06 -1.06 -33.69
CA PRO A 333 -16.95 -0.97 -34.87
C PRO A 333 -16.58 0.16 -35.83
N PHE A 334 -15.80 1.13 -35.41
CA PHE A 334 -15.36 2.29 -36.21
C PHE A 334 -13.85 2.27 -36.46
N ALA A 335 -13.21 1.08 -36.40
CA ALA A 335 -11.81 0.93 -36.78
C ALA A 335 -11.67 1.24 -38.30
N ALA A 336 -10.63 2.03 -38.66
CA ALA A 336 -10.33 2.40 -40.04
C ALA A 336 -9.65 1.25 -40.80
#